data_a76595b2c8d4beb42c39f870b0c0e88a
#
_entry.id   a76595b2c8d4beb42c39f870b0c0e88a
#
_cell.length_a   1.000
_cell.length_b   1.000
_cell.length_c   1.000
_cell.angle_alpha   90.00
_cell.angle_beta   90.00
_cell.angle_gamma   90.00
#
_symmetry.space_group_name_H-M   'P 1'
#
loop_
_entity.id
_entity.type
_entity.pdbx_description
1 polymer ?
#
loop_
_entity_poly.entity_id
_entity_poly.type
_entity_poly.pdbx_seq_one_letter_code
_entity_poly.pdbx_strand_id
1 'polypeptide(L)'
;MAVNDITDGYALPCGRGLEDLWARLQAGDRLVDQDEHERNCPHCQAAGGSLRMLNEATRQLADEPIAPRPALTDRIMSAVRAEARRGEMVPLPTRGGPIGVSEQAIAVVLRFAADGVPGVRARRCTVRTRSVDEQGSGVIDVELSLALRYGVGPAEQILAEVRARVAAAAAVVVGIRVDTCDLRLEDLYP
;
A
#
# COMPACT_ATOMS: atom_id res chain seq x y z
N MET A 1 14.27 22.47 30.54
CA MET A 1 15.42 21.56 30.62
C MET A 1 16.15 21.65 29.30
N ALA A 2 17.32 22.26 29.31
CA ALA A 2 18.16 22.42 28.12
C ALA A 2 18.72 21.04 27.75
N VAL A 3 18.49 20.60 26.52
CA VAL A 3 19.18 19.48 25.93
C VAL A 3 20.62 19.96 25.73
N ASN A 4 21.54 19.46 26.53
CA ASN A 4 22.96 19.74 26.38
C ASN A 4 23.38 19.34 24.96
N ASP A 5 24.02 20.28 24.32
CA ASP A 5 24.72 20.14 23.03
C ASP A 5 25.72 18.96 23.11
N ILE A 6 25.41 17.86 22.43
CA ILE A 6 26.24 16.63 22.37
C ILE A 6 27.33 16.81 21.29
N THR A 7 27.80 18.02 21.09
CA THR A 7 28.86 18.33 20.10
C THR A 7 30.27 18.33 20.68
N ASP A 8 30.41 18.20 22.00
CA ASP A 8 31.74 17.99 22.62
C ASP A 8 31.95 16.47 22.79
N GLY A 9 32.65 15.89 21.82
CA GLY A 9 33.03 14.47 21.82
C GLY A 9 33.74 14.08 23.13
N TYR A 10 33.46 12.88 23.66
CA TYR A 10 34.06 12.41 24.90
C TYR A 10 35.59 12.29 24.75
N ALA A 11 36.32 13.15 25.47
CA ALA A 11 37.76 13.12 25.49
C ALA A 11 38.28 12.14 26.57
N LEU A 12 39.18 11.26 26.19
CA LEU A 12 39.90 10.40 27.13
C LEU A 12 40.85 11.21 28.04
N PRO A 13 41.26 10.72 29.22
CA PRO A 13 42.21 11.44 30.10
C PRO A 13 43.51 11.82 29.44
N CYS A 14 43.91 11.20 28.34
CA CYS A 14 45.05 11.53 27.51
C CYS A 14 44.80 12.61 26.45
N GLY A 15 43.56 13.16 26.37
CA GLY A 15 43.16 14.19 25.42
C GLY A 15 42.72 13.68 24.04
N ARG A 16 42.72 12.37 23.78
CA ARG A 16 42.20 11.82 22.53
C ARG A 16 40.67 11.71 22.56
N GLY A 17 40.02 11.98 21.42
CA GLY A 17 38.58 11.77 21.24
C GLY A 17 38.20 10.28 21.16
N LEU A 18 37.19 9.89 21.85
CA LEU A 18 36.66 8.52 21.78
C LEU A 18 36.03 8.24 20.41
N GLU A 19 35.39 9.24 19.82
CA GLU A 19 34.79 9.18 18.48
C GLU A 19 35.81 8.93 17.38
N ASP A 20 37.01 9.53 17.51
CA ASP A 20 38.09 9.33 16.56
C ASP A 20 38.60 7.88 16.58
N LEU A 21 38.71 7.30 17.78
CA LEU A 21 39.05 5.89 17.95
C LEU A 21 37.98 4.97 17.37
N TRP A 22 36.69 5.32 17.58
CA TRP A 22 35.57 4.55 17.06
C TRP A 22 35.48 4.62 15.54
N ALA A 23 35.63 5.81 14.94
CA ALA A 23 35.58 6.00 13.49
C ALA A 23 36.68 5.19 12.78
N ARG A 24 37.89 5.14 13.32
CA ARG A 24 38.96 4.31 12.78
C ARG A 24 38.68 2.81 12.91
N LEU A 25 38.16 2.40 14.05
CA LEU A 25 37.77 0.99 14.25
C LEU A 25 36.71 0.54 13.23
N GLN A 26 35.73 1.40 12.93
CA GLN A 26 34.69 1.12 11.91
C GLN A 26 35.25 1.13 10.49
N ALA A 27 36.23 1.98 10.18
CA ALA A 27 36.88 2.01 8.87
C ALA A 27 37.69 0.74 8.57
N GLY A 28 37.82 -0.16 9.54
CA GLY A 28 38.57 -1.42 9.38
C GLY A 28 40.04 -1.28 9.61
N ASP A 29 40.49 -0.21 10.30
CA ASP A 29 41.86 -0.01 10.72
C ASP A 29 42.35 -1.22 11.51
N ARG A 30 43.34 -1.90 10.96
CA ARG A 30 44.03 -3.02 11.64
C ARG A 30 44.92 -2.45 12.75
N LEU A 31 45.27 -3.30 13.73
CA LEU A 31 46.20 -2.96 14.81
C LEU A 31 47.52 -2.34 14.30
N VAL A 32 47.83 -2.50 13.00
CA VAL A 32 49.05 -1.98 12.32
C VAL A 32 48.97 -0.47 12.10
N ASP A 33 47.75 0.11 12.02
CA ASP A 33 47.57 1.52 11.70
C ASP A 33 47.42 2.40 12.97
N GLN A 34 47.56 1.81 14.16
CA GLN A 34 47.61 2.56 15.41
C GLN A 34 48.89 3.43 15.48
N ASP A 35 48.68 4.70 15.82
CA ASP A 35 49.83 5.61 16.04
C ASP A 35 50.61 5.17 17.30
N GLU A 36 51.81 5.74 17.45
CA GLU A 36 52.74 5.40 18.54
C GLU A 36 52.09 5.72 19.91
N HIS A 37 51.31 6.81 20.01
CA HIS A 37 50.59 7.16 21.22
C HIS A 37 49.54 6.10 21.57
N GLU A 38 48.73 5.66 20.64
CA GLU A 38 47.68 4.65 20.88
C GLU A 38 48.24 3.30 21.31
N ARG A 39 49.36 2.93 20.74
CA ARG A 39 50.07 1.70 21.10
C ARG A 39 50.65 1.72 22.52
N ASN A 40 51.04 2.88 23.02
CA ASN A 40 51.73 3.01 24.31
C ASN A 40 50.86 3.63 25.41
N CYS A 41 49.73 4.25 25.09
CA CYS A 41 48.88 4.93 26.06
C CYS A 41 47.86 3.96 26.71
N PRO A 42 47.87 3.81 28.04
CA PRO A 42 46.95 2.90 28.72
C PRO A 42 45.47 3.31 28.56
N HIS A 43 45.18 4.61 28.44
CA HIS A 43 43.82 5.11 28.25
C HIS A 43 43.29 4.74 26.85
N CYS A 44 44.11 4.91 25.79
CA CYS A 44 43.73 4.53 24.43
C CYS A 44 43.57 3.00 24.29
N GLN A 45 44.46 2.24 24.92
CA GLN A 45 44.39 0.78 24.90
C GLN A 45 43.10 0.26 25.58
N ALA A 46 42.77 0.80 26.75
CA ALA A 46 41.55 0.43 27.46
C ALA A 46 40.29 0.80 26.67
N ALA A 47 40.22 2.02 26.16
CA ALA A 47 39.09 2.49 25.33
C ALA A 47 38.97 1.66 24.04
N GLY A 48 40.06 1.47 23.31
CA GLY A 48 40.07 0.66 22.09
C GLY A 48 39.70 -0.80 22.32
N GLY A 49 40.08 -1.36 23.49
CA GLY A 49 39.63 -2.69 23.91
C GLY A 49 38.13 -2.78 24.10
N SER A 50 37.54 -1.83 24.83
CA SER A 50 36.08 -1.77 25.05
C SER A 50 35.30 -1.54 23.75
N LEU A 51 35.78 -0.66 22.88
CA LEU A 51 35.15 -0.39 21.57
C LEU A 51 35.17 -1.62 20.65
N ARG A 52 36.29 -2.38 20.65
CA ARG A 52 36.36 -3.64 19.87
C ARG A 52 35.35 -4.68 20.39
N MET A 53 35.23 -4.84 21.71
CA MET A 53 34.23 -5.72 22.29
C MET A 53 32.81 -5.31 21.89
N LEU A 54 32.51 -4.01 21.95
CA LEU A 54 31.21 -3.48 21.53
C LEU A 54 30.95 -3.73 20.03
N ASN A 55 31.94 -3.48 19.20
CA ASN A 55 31.82 -3.70 17.75
C ASN A 55 31.59 -5.18 17.42
N GLU A 56 32.28 -6.08 18.09
CA GLU A 56 32.09 -7.52 17.93
C GLU A 56 30.68 -7.95 18.39
N ALA A 57 30.23 -7.51 19.55
CA ALA A 57 28.88 -7.79 20.03
C ALA A 57 27.80 -7.24 19.08
N THR A 58 28.02 -6.06 18.52
CA THR A 58 27.09 -5.47 17.53
C THR A 58 27.05 -6.28 16.24
N ARG A 59 28.21 -6.76 15.77
CA ARG A 59 28.26 -7.65 14.60
C ARG A 59 27.53 -8.97 14.86
N GLN A 60 27.77 -9.60 16.02
CA GLN A 60 27.08 -10.83 16.38
C GLN A 60 25.57 -10.64 16.41
N LEU A 61 25.10 -9.51 16.94
CA LEU A 61 23.66 -9.16 16.94
C LEU A 61 23.14 -8.91 15.52
N ALA A 62 23.93 -8.27 14.67
CA ALA A 62 23.53 -8.02 13.26
C ALA A 62 23.48 -9.30 12.44
N ASP A 63 24.34 -10.28 12.75
CA ASP A 63 24.40 -11.57 12.07
C ASP A 63 23.37 -12.57 12.64
N GLU A 64 22.66 -12.21 13.72
CA GLU A 64 21.64 -13.07 14.29
C GLU A 64 20.48 -13.28 13.28
N PRO A 65 20.14 -14.52 12.93
CA PRO A 65 19.09 -14.80 11.97
C PRO A 65 17.72 -14.40 12.54
N ILE A 66 17.21 -13.27 12.03
CA ILE A 66 15.86 -12.81 12.41
C ILE A 66 14.85 -13.63 11.61
N ALA A 67 14.23 -14.61 12.27
CA ALA A 67 13.09 -15.32 11.68
C ALA A 67 11.87 -14.39 11.59
N PRO A 68 11.24 -14.24 10.42
CA PRO A 68 10.00 -13.48 10.31
C PRO A 68 8.92 -14.11 11.20
N ARG A 69 8.06 -13.27 11.75
CA ARG A 69 6.94 -13.76 12.58
C ARG A 69 6.09 -14.77 11.81
N PRO A 70 5.66 -15.87 12.44
CA PRO A 70 4.69 -16.77 11.83
C PRO A 70 3.50 -15.97 11.26
N ALA A 71 2.98 -16.39 10.13
CA ALA A 71 1.89 -15.72 9.39
C ALA A 71 2.22 -14.32 8.80
N LEU A 72 3.48 -13.84 8.81
CA LEU A 72 3.82 -12.59 8.13
C LEU A 72 3.55 -12.69 6.62
N THR A 73 3.95 -13.79 6.00
CA THR A 73 3.71 -14.05 4.57
C THR A 73 2.22 -14.07 4.26
N ASP A 74 1.40 -14.71 5.10
CA ASP A 74 -0.05 -14.75 4.91
C ASP A 74 -0.68 -13.36 5.04
N ARG A 75 -0.21 -12.54 5.96
CA ARG A 75 -0.66 -11.15 6.11
C ARG A 75 -0.28 -10.29 4.91
N ILE A 76 0.95 -10.42 4.41
CA ILE A 76 1.40 -9.70 3.20
C ILE A 76 0.56 -10.14 2.01
N MET A 77 0.40 -11.45 1.79
CA MET A 77 -0.40 -11.98 0.68
C MET A 77 -1.87 -11.59 0.79
N SER A 78 -2.41 -11.52 1.99
CA SER A 78 -3.78 -11.03 2.23
C SER A 78 -3.92 -9.55 1.87
N ALA A 79 -2.97 -8.71 2.26
CA ALA A 79 -2.94 -7.30 1.91
C ALA A 79 -2.80 -7.08 0.39
N VAL A 80 -1.89 -7.82 -0.27
CA VAL A 80 -1.73 -7.78 -1.74
C VAL A 80 -3.01 -8.20 -2.45
N ARG A 81 -3.66 -9.28 -2.00
CA ARG A 81 -4.95 -9.73 -2.57
C ARG A 81 -6.06 -8.69 -2.34
N ALA A 82 -6.09 -8.05 -1.17
CA ALA A 82 -7.05 -7.00 -0.88
C ALA A 82 -6.85 -5.79 -1.80
N GLU A 83 -5.61 -5.38 -2.05
CA GLU A 83 -5.27 -4.28 -2.96
C GLU A 83 -5.62 -4.63 -4.41
N ALA A 84 -5.25 -5.82 -4.87
CA ALA A 84 -5.58 -6.30 -6.21
C ALA A 84 -7.09 -6.39 -6.47
N ARG A 85 -7.91 -6.60 -5.42
CA ARG A 85 -9.38 -6.63 -5.53
C ARG A 85 -10.02 -5.25 -5.61
N ARG A 86 -9.35 -4.20 -5.10
CA ARG A 86 -9.89 -2.83 -5.14
C ARG A 86 -9.96 -2.27 -6.54
N GLY A 87 -9.07 -2.73 -7.43
CA GLY A 87 -8.92 -2.16 -8.75
C GLY A 87 -8.32 -0.75 -8.70
N GLU A 88 -8.41 -0.04 -9.80
CA GLU A 88 -7.92 1.33 -9.93
C GLU A 88 -8.82 2.32 -9.17
N MET A 89 -8.26 3.48 -8.80
CA MET A 89 -9.01 4.57 -8.17
C MET A 89 -9.58 5.49 -9.24
N VAL A 90 -10.89 5.56 -9.32
CA VAL A 90 -11.63 6.44 -10.23
C VAL A 90 -11.76 7.82 -9.60
N PRO A 91 -11.26 8.90 -10.22
CA PRO A 91 -11.33 10.23 -9.65
C PRO A 91 -12.75 10.77 -9.64
N LEU A 92 -13.09 11.51 -8.58
CA LEU A 92 -14.34 12.23 -8.44
C LEU A 92 -14.13 13.74 -8.47
N PRO A 93 -15.06 14.52 -9.08
CA PRO A 93 -14.97 15.97 -9.10
C PRO A 93 -15.28 16.52 -7.71
N THR A 94 -14.28 17.11 -7.05
CA THR A 94 -14.47 17.70 -5.73
C THR A 94 -13.80 19.07 -5.62
N ARG A 95 -14.38 19.94 -4.76
CA ARG A 95 -13.82 21.27 -4.47
C ARG A 95 -12.77 21.26 -3.37
N GLY A 96 -12.66 20.16 -2.62
CA GLY A 96 -11.84 20.07 -1.40
C GLY A 96 -10.54 19.26 -1.53
N GLY A 97 -10.13 18.89 -2.77
CA GLY A 97 -8.94 18.08 -3.02
C GLY A 97 -9.26 16.78 -3.77
N PRO A 98 -8.26 16.02 -4.22
CA PRO A 98 -8.48 14.81 -4.98
C PRO A 98 -9.14 13.73 -4.11
N ILE A 99 -10.34 13.30 -4.50
CA ILE A 99 -11.02 12.13 -3.95
C ILE A 99 -11.17 11.11 -5.06
N GLY A 100 -11.00 9.83 -4.72
CA GLY A 100 -11.22 8.73 -5.64
C GLY A 100 -12.03 7.62 -4.98
N VAL A 101 -12.75 6.86 -5.80
CA VAL A 101 -13.50 5.66 -5.38
C VAL A 101 -12.93 4.47 -6.14
N SER A 102 -12.70 3.36 -5.46
CA SER A 102 -12.17 2.16 -6.12
C SER A 102 -13.19 1.55 -7.09
N GLU A 103 -12.71 1.01 -8.22
CA GLU A 103 -13.55 0.29 -9.19
C GLU A 103 -14.41 -0.79 -8.53
N GLN A 104 -13.86 -1.47 -7.51
CA GLN A 104 -14.60 -2.47 -6.74
C GLN A 104 -15.78 -1.87 -5.95
N ALA A 105 -15.62 -0.71 -5.33
CA ALA A 105 -16.68 -0.04 -4.61
C ALA A 105 -17.80 0.41 -5.57
N ILE A 106 -17.42 0.94 -6.73
CA ILE A 106 -18.36 1.27 -7.80
C ILE A 106 -19.11 0.03 -8.26
N ALA A 107 -18.40 -1.07 -8.52
CA ALA A 107 -19.02 -2.34 -8.93
C ALA A 107 -20.08 -2.85 -7.95
N VAL A 108 -19.85 -2.66 -6.63
CA VAL A 108 -20.85 -3.01 -5.60
C VAL A 108 -22.12 -2.16 -5.74
N VAL A 109 -21.97 -0.84 -5.91
CA VAL A 109 -23.11 0.09 -6.09
C VAL A 109 -23.90 -0.26 -7.35
N LEU A 110 -23.21 -0.50 -8.47
CA LEU A 110 -23.85 -0.82 -9.75
C LEU A 110 -24.57 -2.18 -9.72
N ARG A 111 -23.99 -3.19 -9.06
CA ARG A 111 -24.66 -4.47 -8.83
C ARG A 111 -25.95 -4.30 -8.04
N PHE A 112 -25.88 -3.55 -6.94
CA PHE A 112 -27.05 -3.28 -6.11
C PHE A 112 -28.16 -2.55 -6.91
N ALA A 113 -27.79 -1.62 -7.78
CA ALA A 113 -28.71 -0.93 -8.66
C ALA A 113 -29.39 -1.90 -9.66
N ALA A 114 -28.62 -2.82 -10.24
CA ALA A 114 -29.13 -3.84 -11.16
C ALA A 114 -30.06 -4.84 -10.46
N ASP A 115 -29.72 -5.28 -9.25
CA ASP A 115 -30.55 -6.16 -8.41
C ASP A 115 -31.91 -5.51 -8.03
N GLY A 116 -32.02 -4.19 -8.09
CA GLY A 116 -33.25 -3.45 -7.89
C GLY A 116 -34.28 -3.60 -9.02
N VAL A 117 -33.89 -4.18 -10.17
CA VAL A 117 -34.83 -4.50 -11.26
C VAL A 117 -35.54 -5.82 -10.95
N PRO A 118 -36.90 -5.86 -10.94
CA PRO A 118 -37.63 -7.08 -10.63
C PRO A 118 -37.23 -8.26 -11.53
N GLY A 119 -36.89 -9.39 -10.91
CA GLY A 119 -36.51 -10.60 -11.63
C GLY A 119 -35.07 -10.60 -12.18
N VAL A 120 -34.24 -9.64 -11.81
CA VAL A 120 -32.84 -9.60 -12.15
C VAL A 120 -32.00 -9.97 -10.94
N ARG A 121 -30.92 -10.72 -11.16
CA ARG A 121 -29.85 -10.97 -10.18
C ARG A 121 -28.51 -10.68 -10.83
N ALA A 122 -27.79 -9.70 -10.30
CA ALA A 122 -26.43 -9.39 -10.73
C ALA A 122 -25.45 -10.42 -10.17
N ARG A 123 -24.70 -11.10 -11.04
CA ARG A 123 -23.72 -12.12 -10.67
C ARG A 123 -22.32 -11.51 -10.48
N ARG A 124 -21.83 -10.84 -11.50
CA ARG A 124 -20.52 -10.20 -11.52
C ARG A 124 -20.65 -8.81 -12.13
N CYS A 125 -19.95 -7.86 -11.57
CA CYS A 125 -19.75 -6.55 -12.16
C CYS A 125 -18.26 -6.24 -12.20
N THR A 126 -17.76 -5.91 -13.36
CA THR A 126 -16.39 -5.41 -13.56
C THR A 126 -16.50 -3.98 -14.05
N VAL A 127 -15.77 -3.10 -13.40
CA VAL A 127 -15.66 -1.68 -13.75
C VAL A 127 -14.23 -1.42 -14.15
N ARG A 128 -14.03 -0.64 -15.20
CA ARG A 128 -12.71 -0.18 -15.63
C ARG A 128 -12.75 1.30 -15.92
N THR A 129 -11.77 2.01 -15.45
CA THR A 129 -11.57 3.42 -15.77
C THR A 129 -11.13 3.55 -17.22
N ARG A 130 -11.88 4.34 -18.02
CA ARG A 130 -11.57 4.62 -19.41
C ARG A 130 -10.82 5.93 -19.59
N SER A 131 -11.32 6.98 -18.96
CA SER A 131 -10.76 8.33 -19.06
C SER A 131 -11.25 9.19 -17.89
N VAL A 132 -10.79 10.42 -17.86
CA VAL A 132 -11.27 11.48 -16.97
C VAL A 132 -11.84 12.59 -17.86
N ASP A 133 -13.02 13.09 -17.54
CA ASP A 133 -13.67 14.17 -18.29
C ASP A 133 -13.07 15.55 -17.94
N GLU A 134 -13.52 16.59 -18.64
CA GLU A 134 -13.06 17.97 -18.45
C GLU A 134 -13.35 18.52 -17.05
N GLN A 135 -14.30 17.95 -16.33
CA GLN A 135 -14.67 18.32 -14.97
C GLN A 135 -13.83 17.56 -13.93
N GLY A 136 -12.94 16.65 -14.34
CA GLY A 136 -12.13 15.82 -13.47
C GLY A 136 -12.86 14.60 -12.93
N SER A 137 -14.03 14.24 -13.49
CA SER A 137 -14.81 13.06 -13.15
C SER A 137 -14.38 11.85 -13.96
N GLY A 138 -14.33 10.69 -13.32
CA GLY A 138 -14.04 9.44 -14.02
C GLY A 138 -15.14 9.04 -15.00
N VAL A 139 -14.70 8.54 -16.15
CA VAL A 139 -15.55 7.88 -17.15
C VAL A 139 -15.20 6.40 -17.14
N ILE A 140 -16.21 5.55 -17.01
CA ILE A 140 -16.03 4.12 -16.81
C ILE A 140 -16.71 3.28 -17.87
N ASP A 141 -16.13 2.11 -18.13
CA ASP A 141 -16.76 0.99 -18.82
C ASP A 141 -17.23 -0.04 -17.80
N VAL A 142 -18.42 -0.57 -17.98
CA VAL A 142 -19.07 -1.54 -17.09
C VAL A 142 -19.38 -2.81 -17.86
N GLU A 143 -18.93 -3.95 -17.35
CA GLU A 143 -19.34 -5.29 -17.78
C GLU A 143 -20.12 -5.95 -16.64
N LEU A 144 -21.39 -6.32 -16.89
CA LEU A 144 -22.28 -6.86 -15.88
C LEU A 144 -22.88 -8.18 -16.33
N SER A 145 -22.62 -9.24 -15.58
CA SER A 145 -23.23 -10.57 -15.77
C SER A 145 -24.48 -10.69 -14.92
N LEU A 146 -25.55 -11.15 -15.53
CA LEU A 146 -26.90 -11.22 -14.95
C LEU A 146 -27.48 -12.62 -15.05
N ALA A 147 -28.37 -12.95 -14.10
CA ALA A 147 -29.35 -14.01 -14.21
C ALA A 147 -30.75 -13.40 -14.20
N LEU A 148 -31.65 -13.90 -15.06
CA LEU A 148 -33.03 -13.46 -15.13
C LEU A 148 -33.96 -14.52 -14.58
N ARG A 149 -35.03 -14.09 -13.92
CA ARG A 149 -36.10 -14.98 -13.52
C ARG A 149 -36.93 -15.38 -14.76
N TYR A 150 -37.22 -16.66 -14.88
CA TYR A 150 -38.06 -17.16 -15.96
C TYR A 150 -39.47 -16.52 -15.93
N GLY A 151 -39.97 -16.09 -17.10
CA GLY A 151 -41.30 -15.54 -17.24
C GLY A 151 -41.51 -14.08 -16.79
N VAL A 152 -40.49 -13.33 -16.46
CA VAL A 152 -40.62 -11.91 -16.01
C VAL A 152 -41.01 -10.97 -17.13
N GLY A 153 -40.71 -11.31 -18.38
CA GLY A 153 -41.02 -10.48 -19.54
C GLY A 153 -39.93 -10.58 -20.63
N PRO A 154 -40.02 -9.73 -21.66
CA PRO A 154 -39.04 -9.73 -22.74
C PRO A 154 -37.66 -9.30 -22.20
N ALA A 155 -36.64 -10.14 -22.44
CA ALA A 155 -35.30 -9.89 -21.94
C ALA A 155 -34.73 -8.51 -22.38
N GLU A 156 -35.03 -8.11 -23.62
CA GLU A 156 -34.58 -6.80 -24.15
C GLU A 156 -35.04 -5.62 -23.29
N GLN A 157 -36.33 -5.61 -22.87
CA GLN A 157 -36.90 -4.56 -22.03
C GLN A 157 -36.25 -4.52 -20.64
N ILE A 158 -36.06 -5.70 -20.05
CA ILE A 158 -35.42 -5.84 -18.74
C ILE A 158 -33.98 -5.37 -18.79
N LEU A 159 -33.23 -5.74 -19.82
CA LEU A 159 -31.84 -5.33 -19.99
C LEU A 159 -31.73 -3.82 -20.25
N ALA A 160 -32.69 -3.23 -20.97
CA ALA A 160 -32.75 -1.76 -21.15
C ALA A 160 -32.98 -1.05 -19.80
N GLU A 161 -33.88 -1.57 -18.95
CA GLU A 161 -34.09 -1.02 -17.59
C GLU A 161 -32.86 -1.17 -16.72
N VAL A 162 -32.16 -2.30 -16.77
CA VAL A 162 -30.90 -2.50 -16.05
C VAL A 162 -29.87 -1.45 -16.46
N ARG A 163 -29.67 -1.23 -17.78
CA ARG A 163 -28.74 -0.18 -18.27
C ARG A 163 -29.09 1.20 -17.74
N ALA A 164 -30.37 1.56 -17.79
CA ALA A 164 -30.84 2.86 -17.32
C ALA A 164 -30.58 3.04 -15.82
N ARG A 165 -30.86 2.02 -15.00
CA ARG A 165 -30.60 2.07 -13.55
C ARG A 165 -29.13 2.11 -13.19
N VAL A 166 -28.30 1.33 -13.89
CA VAL A 166 -26.84 1.32 -13.68
C VAL A 166 -26.26 2.69 -14.01
N ALA A 167 -26.66 3.30 -15.17
CA ALA A 167 -26.21 4.63 -15.56
C ALA A 167 -26.67 5.70 -14.56
N ALA A 168 -27.93 5.64 -14.10
CA ALA A 168 -28.46 6.57 -13.10
C ALA A 168 -27.74 6.43 -11.75
N ALA A 169 -27.46 5.21 -11.30
CA ALA A 169 -26.74 4.97 -10.05
C ALA A 169 -25.29 5.48 -10.13
N ALA A 170 -24.59 5.27 -11.25
CA ALA A 170 -23.27 5.82 -11.47
C ALA A 170 -23.26 7.35 -11.36
N ALA A 171 -24.21 8.01 -12.03
CA ALA A 171 -24.27 9.47 -12.06
C ALA A 171 -24.71 10.08 -10.71
N VAL A 172 -25.77 9.53 -10.07
CA VAL A 172 -26.40 10.15 -8.89
C VAL A 172 -25.70 9.73 -7.59
N VAL A 173 -25.32 8.46 -7.45
CA VAL A 173 -24.76 7.93 -6.20
C VAL A 173 -23.25 8.12 -6.14
N VAL A 174 -22.58 7.93 -7.26
CA VAL A 174 -21.09 7.98 -7.31
C VAL A 174 -20.60 9.30 -7.87
N GLY A 175 -21.31 9.92 -8.81
CA GLY A 175 -20.88 11.16 -9.47
C GLY A 175 -19.96 10.92 -10.66
N ILE A 176 -20.08 9.78 -11.33
CA ILE A 176 -19.26 9.40 -12.50
C ILE A 176 -20.16 9.06 -13.69
N ARG A 177 -19.55 9.02 -14.89
CA ARG A 177 -20.26 8.70 -16.11
C ARG A 177 -19.89 7.31 -16.62
N VAL A 178 -20.92 6.54 -17.02
CA VAL A 178 -20.75 5.27 -17.74
C VAL A 178 -20.66 5.59 -19.24
N ASP A 179 -19.59 5.15 -19.89
CA ASP A 179 -19.42 5.24 -21.34
C ASP A 179 -20.03 4.03 -22.03
N THR A 180 -19.63 2.83 -21.62
CA THR A 180 -20.20 1.59 -22.11
C THR A 180 -20.77 0.75 -20.97
N CYS A 181 -21.90 0.06 -21.24
CA CYS A 181 -22.51 -0.88 -20.29
C CYS A 181 -22.86 -2.17 -21.03
N ASP A 182 -21.94 -3.13 -20.95
CA ASP A 182 -22.09 -4.45 -21.56
C ASP A 182 -22.80 -5.39 -20.58
N LEU A 183 -23.95 -5.90 -21.01
CA LEU A 183 -24.74 -6.84 -20.24
C LEU A 183 -24.63 -8.24 -20.84
N ARG A 184 -24.28 -9.19 -19.98
CA ARG A 184 -24.20 -10.61 -20.35
C ARG A 184 -25.21 -11.41 -19.55
N LEU A 185 -26.14 -12.04 -20.24
CA LEU A 185 -27.05 -13.00 -19.61
C LEU A 185 -26.37 -14.34 -19.50
N GLU A 186 -26.11 -14.80 -18.27
CA GLU A 186 -25.38 -16.06 -18.00
C GLU A 186 -26.33 -17.18 -17.57
N ASP A 187 -27.50 -16.84 -17.00
CA ASP A 187 -28.39 -17.86 -16.39
C ASP A 187 -29.84 -17.42 -16.36
N LEU A 188 -30.74 -18.42 -16.30
CA LEU A 188 -32.16 -18.23 -16.03
C LEU A 188 -32.52 -19.02 -14.77
N TYR A 189 -33.24 -18.36 -13.82
CA TYR A 189 -33.65 -19.01 -12.60
C TYR A 189 -35.17 -19.01 -12.45
N PRO A 190 -35.77 -19.98 -11.71
CA PRO A 190 -37.21 -20.07 -11.47
C PRO A 190 -37.79 -18.97 -10.58
#